data_6f6d65c252858c4ce5af3195997302d7
#
_entry.id   6f6d65c252858c4ce5af3195997302d7
#
_cell.length_a   1.000
_cell.length_b   1.000
_cell.length_c   1.000
_cell.angle_alpha   90.00
_cell.angle_beta   90.00
_cell.angle_gamma   90.00
#
_symmetry.space_group_name_H-M   'P 1'
#
loop_
_entity.id
_entity.type
_entity.pdbx_description
1 polymer ?
#
loop_
_entity_poly.entity_id
_entity_poly.type
_entity_poly.pdbx_seq_one_letter_code
_entity_poly.pdbx_strand_id
1 'polypeptide(L)'
;METLLKTSTGEHWYPTAVSRYKDNLKLFWGTPNKNQIRSNFAYNMQYLEYLQKQISELRLSSVLITMLYKTYIIVAIGIIEMLFSATLKAKKLWKTSTYELLLTTKSNLQNYEDKRLKTEVNIYKQVEPYLIDMDFDSMIKKIEDKGLLSLEHSIYAKLKKLKKLRNRVHLQVCKGDYDHDYNNFNSDDYSYMKKILYKILTCPEFCNNAEIYNFLEN
;
A
#
# COMPACT_ATOMS: atom_id res chain seq x y z
N MET A 1 -11.35 36.18 10.28
CA MET A 1 -11.37 34.74 9.94
C MET A 1 -10.58 34.59 8.63
N GLU A 2 -9.35 34.10 8.70
CA GLU A 2 -8.54 33.86 7.48
C GLU A 2 -9.21 32.80 6.62
N THR A 3 -9.33 33.09 5.35
CA THR A 3 -9.93 32.14 4.39
C THR A 3 -8.99 30.94 4.19
N LEU A 4 -9.43 29.75 4.56
CA LEU A 4 -8.65 28.50 4.38
C LEU A 4 -8.44 28.15 2.89
N LEU A 5 -9.26 28.70 2.00
CA LEU A 5 -9.17 28.44 0.56
C LEU A 5 -8.17 29.39 -0.11
N LYS A 6 -7.40 28.85 -1.07
CA LYS A 6 -6.55 29.65 -1.96
C LYS A 6 -7.37 30.47 -2.97
N THR A 7 -8.53 29.95 -3.36
CA THR A 7 -9.51 30.58 -4.26
C THR A 7 -10.93 30.44 -3.70
N SER A 8 -11.76 31.47 -3.85
CA SER A 8 -13.14 31.52 -3.40
C SER A 8 -14.10 31.36 -4.59
N THR A 9 -14.11 30.22 -5.26
CA THR A 9 -15.01 30.05 -6.41
C THR A 9 -16.43 29.66 -6.03
N GLY A 10 -16.70 29.28 -4.78
CA GLY A 10 -18.06 28.89 -4.31
C GLY A 10 -18.68 27.67 -5.01
N GLU A 11 -17.98 27.05 -5.95
CA GLU A 11 -18.45 25.88 -6.68
C GLU A 11 -18.25 24.60 -5.88
N HIS A 12 -19.25 23.71 -5.95
CA HIS A 12 -19.11 22.36 -5.39
C HIS A 12 -18.14 21.53 -6.23
N TRP A 13 -17.07 21.05 -5.60
CA TRP A 13 -16.17 20.13 -6.24
C TRP A 13 -16.65 18.68 -6.08
N TYR A 14 -16.58 17.92 -7.16
CA TYR A 14 -16.90 16.49 -7.18
C TYR A 14 -15.69 15.71 -7.71
N PRO A 15 -15.31 14.60 -7.04
CA PRO A 15 -14.28 13.69 -7.57
C PRO A 15 -14.80 12.94 -8.81
N THR A 16 -13.89 12.30 -9.53
CA THR A 16 -14.23 11.37 -10.61
C THR A 16 -15.23 10.32 -10.12
N ALA A 17 -16.30 10.06 -10.90
CA ALA A 17 -17.35 9.13 -10.49
C ALA A 17 -16.81 7.72 -10.20
N VAL A 18 -17.33 7.08 -9.15
CA VAL A 18 -16.95 5.72 -8.71
C VAL A 18 -17.08 4.71 -9.85
N SER A 19 -18.12 4.81 -10.67
CA SER A 19 -18.34 3.94 -11.84
C SER A 19 -17.16 4.00 -12.81
N ARG A 20 -16.68 5.20 -13.13
CA ARG A 20 -15.55 5.38 -14.06
C ARG A 20 -14.29 4.65 -13.59
N TYR A 21 -13.96 4.72 -12.29
CA TYR A 21 -12.84 3.97 -11.72
C TYR A 21 -13.06 2.46 -11.77
N LYS A 22 -14.27 1.99 -11.44
CA LYS A 22 -14.62 0.56 -11.48
C LYS A 22 -14.51 -0.03 -12.88
N ASP A 23 -15.01 0.70 -13.87
CA ASP A 23 -15.06 0.27 -15.27
C ASP A 23 -13.68 0.31 -15.92
N ASN A 24 -12.84 1.26 -15.47
CA ASN A 24 -11.46 1.40 -15.97
C ASN A 24 -10.50 0.34 -15.42
N LEU A 25 -10.74 -0.14 -14.20
CA LEU A 25 -9.83 -1.11 -13.57
C LEU A 25 -9.96 -2.50 -14.21
N LYS A 26 -8.89 -2.93 -14.88
CA LYS A 26 -8.71 -4.33 -15.28
C LYS A 26 -8.25 -5.15 -14.07
N LEU A 27 -8.75 -6.37 -14.00
CA LEU A 27 -8.28 -7.39 -13.07
C LEU A 27 -8.11 -8.70 -13.82
N PHE A 28 -7.08 -9.46 -13.49
CA PHE A 28 -6.82 -10.75 -14.12
C PHE A 28 -8.01 -11.70 -13.98
N TRP A 29 -8.13 -12.61 -14.96
CA TRP A 29 -9.10 -13.70 -14.87
C TRP A 29 -8.80 -14.54 -13.61
N GLY A 30 -9.85 -14.94 -12.89
CA GLY A 30 -9.69 -15.71 -11.64
C GLY A 30 -9.38 -14.88 -10.39
N THR A 31 -9.36 -13.53 -10.48
CA THR A 31 -9.24 -12.68 -9.29
C THR A 31 -10.43 -12.94 -8.35
N PRO A 32 -10.19 -13.35 -7.09
CA PRO A 32 -11.26 -13.52 -6.12
C PRO A 32 -11.87 -12.17 -5.71
N ASN A 33 -13.14 -12.16 -5.33
CA ASN A 33 -13.85 -10.96 -4.82
C ASN A 33 -13.70 -9.71 -5.71
N LYS A 34 -13.77 -9.90 -7.02
CA LYS A 34 -13.49 -8.88 -8.04
C LYS A 34 -14.31 -7.60 -7.85
N ASN A 35 -15.60 -7.73 -7.51
CA ASN A 35 -16.51 -6.59 -7.34
C ASN A 35 -16.15 -5.76 -6.09
N GLN A 36 -15.79 -6.42 -4.99
CA GLN A 36 -15.34 -5.77 -3.76
C GLN A 36 -14.02 -5.04 -3.98
N ILE A 37 -13.07 -5.66 -4.67
CA ILE A 37 -11.79 -5.05 -5.04
C ILE A 37 -12.02 -3.80 -5.87
N ARG A 38 -12.86 -3.85 -6.91
CA ARG A 38 -13.20 -2.69 -7.74
C ARG A 38 -13.86 -1.57 -6.95
N SER A 39 -14.76 -1.92 -6.02
CA SER A 39 -15.42 -0.92 -5.17
C SER A 39 -14.44 -0.24 -4.23
N ASN A 40 -13.63 -1.02 -3.52
CA ASN A 40 -12.61 -0.49 -2.60
C ASN A 40 -11.57 0.34 -3.35
N PHE A 41 -11.14 -0.10 -4.52
CA PHE A 41 -10.27 0.67 -5.40
C PHE A 41 -10.87 2.05 -5.72
N ALA A 42 -12.09 2.07 -6.24
CA ALA A 42 -12.74 3.29 -6.67
C ALA A 42 -12.96 4.30 -5.53
N TYR A 43 -13.38 3.84 -4.35
CA TYR A 43 -13.53 4.71 -3.17
C TYR A 43 -12.19 5.30 -2.71
N ASN A 44 -11.12 4.50 -2.70
CA ASN A 44 -9.80 4.99 -2.33
C ASN A 44 -9.22 5.93 -3.39
N MET A 45 -9.52 5.74 -4.68
CA MET A 45 -9.11 6.69 -5.73
C MET A 45 -9.81 8.04 -5.56
N GLN A 46 -11.13 8.07 -5.28
CA GLN A 46 -11.82 9.32 -4.96
C GLN A 46 -11.22 10.01 -3.71
N TYR A 47 -10.83 9.21 -2.71
CA TYR A 47 -10.19 9.76 -1.52
C TYR A 47 -8.82 10.35 -1.82
N LEU A 48 -8.03 9.75 -2.71
CA LEU A 48 -6.76 10.32 -3.16
C LEU A 48 -6.95 11.64 -3.93
N GLU A 49 -7.96 11.73 -4.82
CA GLU A 49 -8.32 13.00 -5.48
C GLU A 49 -8.65 14.08 -4.44
N TYR A 50 -9.45 13.74 -3.44
CA TYR A 50 -9.81 14.67 -2.38
C TYR A 50 -8.59 15.15 -1.58
N LEU A 51 -7.71 14.23 -1.17
CA LEU A 51 -6.47 14.58 -0.47
C LEU A 51 -5.58 15.50 -1.33
N GLN A 52 -5.44 15.19 -2.62
CA GLN A 52 -4.67 16.02 -3.54
C GLN A 52 -5.28 17.41 -3.69
N LYS A 53 -6.59 17.50 -3.80
CA LYS A 53 -7.33 18.76 -3.84
C LYS A 53 -7.05 19.61 -2.58
N GLN A 54 -7.12 19.01 -1.38
CA GLN A 54 -6.78 19.68 -0.14
C GLN A 54 -5.33 20.21 -0.12
N ILE A 55 -4.38 19.34 -0.53
CA ILE A 55 -2.95 19.71 -0.59
C ILE A 55 -2.71 20.89 -1.55
N SER A 56 -3.42 20.93 -2.67
CA SER A 56 -3.23 21.97 -3.70
C SER A 56 -3.94 23.28 -3.40
N GLU A 57 -5.10 23.25 -2.76
CA GLU A 57 -5.98 24.43 -2.65
C GLU A 57 -6.04 25.05 -1.24
N LEU A 58 -5.76 24.27 -0.20
CA LEU A 58 -5.81 24.80 1.16
C LEU A 58 -4.47 25.44 1.58
N ARG A 59 -4.56 26.54 2.30
CA ARG A 59 -3.42 27.17 2.99
C ARG A 59 -3.27 26.54 4.36
N LEU A 60 -2.54 25.46 4.45
CA LEU A 60 -2.36 24.70 5.68
C LEU A 60 -1.03 25.01 6.34
N SER A 61 -0.98 24.84 7.66
CA SER A 61 0.30 24.82 8.39
C SER A 61 1.17 23.64 7.94
N SER A 62 2.48 23.76 8.14
CA SER A 62 3.44 22.74 7.78
C SER A 62 3.13 21.36 8.39
N VAL A 63 2.62 21.33 9.61
CA VAL A 63 2.20 20.08 10.28
C VAL A 63 1.02 19.44 9.59
N LEU A 64 -0.02 20.21 9.27
CA LEU A 64 -1.23 19.68 8.63
C LEU A 64 -0.94 19.17 7.21
N ILE A 65 -0.13 19.89 6.43
CA ILE A 65 0.24 19.44 5.09
C ILE A 65 1.06 18.14 5.13
N THR A 66 1.97 18.01 6.11
CA THR A 66 2.72 16.76 6.33
C THR A 66 1.80 15.59 6.67
N MET A 67 0.75 15.83 7.48
CA MET A 67 -0.24 14.77 7.76
C MET A 67 -1.06 14.37 6.54
N LEU A 68 -1.34 15.29 5.63
CA LEU A 68 -1.97 14.96 4.34
C LEU A 68 -1.03 14.14 3.45
N TYR A 69 0.27 14.47 3.39
CA TYR A 69 1.25 13.64 2.67
C TYR A 69 1.32 12.23 3.24
N LYS A 70 1.39 12.09 4.57
CA LYS A 70 1.35 10.79 5.25
C LYS A 70 0.13 9.99 4.83
N THR A 71 -1.05 10.59 4.96
CA THR A 71 -2.32 9.93 4.63
C THR A 71 -2.36 9.49 3.16
N TYR A 72 -1.94 10.37 2.25
CA TYR A 72 -1.88 10.06 0.82
C TYR A 72 -0.99 8.84 0.54
N ILE A 73 0.24 8.85 1.07
CA ILE A 73 1.21 7.75 0.87
C ILE A 73 0.66 6.43 1.40
N ILE A 74 0.06 6.44 2.59
CA ILE A 74 -0.50 5.22 3.20
C ILE A 74 -1.62 4.64 2.33
N VAL A 75 -2.56 5.48 1.88
CA VAL A 75 -3.69 5.04 1.03
C VAL A 75 -3.20 4.55 -0.33
N ALA A 76 -2.29 5.28 -0.95
CA ALA A 76 -1.73 4.91 -2.25
C ALA A 76 -1.00 3.54 -2.22
N ILE A 77 -0.19 3.30 -1.18
CA ILE A 77 0.45 1.99 -0.98
C ILE A 77 -0.58 0.90 -0.73
N GLY A 78 -1.64 1.18 0.04
CA GLY A 78 -2.74 0.23 0.26
C GLY A 78 -3.43 -0.19 -1.04
N ILE A 79 -3.63 0.75 -1.98
CA ILE A 79 -4.14 0.44 -3.33
C ILE A 79 -3.19 -0.50 -4.07
N ILE A 80 -1.88 -0.21 -4.07
CA ILE A 80 -0.88 -1.03 -4.76
C ILE A 80 -0.82 -2.44 -4.14
N GLU A 81 -0.81 -2.54 -2.81
CA GLU A 81 -0.81 -3.81 -2.08
C GLU A 81 -2.04 -4.67 -2.45
N MET A 82 -3.20 -4.06 -2.52
CA MET A 82 -4.45 -4.71 -2.95
C MET A 82 -4.35 -5.24 -4.39
N LEU A 83 -3.83 -4.44 -5.34
CA LEU A 83 -3.67 -4.84 -6.73
C LEU A 83 -2.65 -5.97 -6.90
N PHE A 84 -1.53 -5.91 -6.17
CA PHE A 84 -0.51 -6.96 -6.19
C PHE A 84 -1.04 -8.27 -5.58
N SER A 85 -1.75 -8.18 -4.45
CA SER A 85 -2.43 -9.33 -3.84
C SER A 85 -3.42 -9.98 -4.81
N ALA A 86 -4.27 -9.17 -5.44
CA ALA A 86 -5.24 -9.65 -6.43
C ALA A 86 -4.56 -10.37 -7.61
N THR A 87 -3.46 -9.78 -8.13
CA THR A 87 -2.68 -10.35 -9.23
C THR A 87 -2.07 -11.69 -8.86
N LEU A 88 -1.40 -11.77 -7.71
CA LEU A 88 -0.74 -13.00 -7.26
C LEU A 88 -1.75 -14.12 -6.99
N LYS A 89 -2.90 -13.81 -6.42
CA LYS A 89 -3.99 -14.80 -6.20
C LYS A 89 -4.58 -15.28 -7.52
N ALA A 90 -4.85 -14.38 -8.45
CA ALA A 90 -5.36 -14.73 -9.78
C ALA A 90 -4.39 -15.61 -10.57
N LYS A 91 -3.10 -15.35 -10.46
CA LYS A 91 -2.03 -16.15 -11.10
C LYS A 91 -1.65 -17.42 -10.34
N LYS A 92 -2.32 -17.74 -9.22
CA LYS A 92 -2.00 -18.88 -8.33
C LYS A 92 -0.56 -18.85 -7.79
N LEU A 93 -0.03 -17.64 -7.60
CA LEU A 93 1.31 -17.40 -7.10
C LEU A 93 1.31 -16.94 -5.62
N TRP A 94 0.16 -16.94 -4.97
CA TRP A 94 0.08 -16.63 -3.55
C TRP A 94 0.79 -17.69 -2.71
N LYS A 95 1.31 -17.29 -1.55
CA LYS A 95 2.00 -18.20 -0.64
C LYS A 95 1.01 -19.20 -0.04
N THR A 96 1.37 -20.48 -0.08
CA THR A 96 0.59 -21.58 0.50
C THR A 96 1.41 -22.34 1.52
N SER A 97 0.74 -22.99 2.47
CA SER A 97 1.33 -23.99 3.36
C SER A 97 0.53 -25.26 3.31
N THR A 98 1.24 -26.39 3.44
CA THR A 98 0.67 -27.71 3.67
C THR A 98 0.84 -28.17 5.11
N TYR A 99 1.30 -27.25 6.00
CA TYR A 99 1.55 -27.53 7.40
C TYR A 99 0.86 -26.47 8.27
N GLU A 100 0.11 -26.91 9.25
CA GLU A 100 -0.53 -26.12 10.30
C GLU A 100 0.15 -26.36 11.62
N LEU A 101 0.38 -25.30 12.41
CA LEU A 101 0.97 -25.42 13.74
C LEU A 101 -0.02 -26.13 14.68
N LEU A 102 0.37 -27.34 15.12
CA LEU A 102 -0.43 -28.13 16.04
C LEU A 102 -0.15 -27.78 17.51
N LEU A 103 1.12 -27.67 17.87
CA LEU A 103 1.55 -27.48 19.24
C LEU A 103 2.91 -26.78 19.30
N THR A 104 3.07 -25.87 20.27
CA THR A 104 4.37 -25.30 20.66
C THR A 104 4.71 -25.78 22.08
N THR A 105 5.79 -26.50 22.22
CA THR A 105 6.34 -26.91 23.51
C THR A 105 7.53 -26.03 23.89
N LYS A 106 7.56 -25.54 25.12
CA LYS A 106 8.63 -24.66 25.62
C LYS A 106 9.35 -25.35 26.75
N SER A 107 10.67 -25.39 26.69
CA SER A 107 11.47 -25.89 27.84
C SER A 107 11.50 -24.87 28.98
N ASN A 108 11.82 -25.35 30.17
CA ASN A 108 12.27 -24.49 31.26
C ASN A 108 13.57 -23.78 30.87
N LEU A 109 13.86 -22.66 31.54
CA LEU A 109 15.12 -21.95 31.37
C LEU A 109 16.29 -22.82 31.82
N GLN A 110 17.29 -23.00 30.97
CA GLN A 110 18.53 -23.68 31.23
C GLN A 110 19.68 -22.67 31.24
N ASN A 111 20.63 -22.84 32.17
CA ASN A 111 21.83 -22.02 32.21
C ASN A 111 22.93 -22.66 31.34
N TYR A 112 23.53 -21.89 30.46
CA TYR A 112 24.67 -22.31 29.67
C TYR A 112 25.65 -21.11 29.53
N GLU A 113 26.89 -21.26 30.00
CA GLU A 113 27.94 -20.23 29.95
C GLU A 113 27.43 -18.82 30.36
N ASP A 114 26.89 -18.69 31.58
CA ASP A 114 26.32 -17.46 32.14
C ASP A 114 25.11 -16.88 31.38
N LYS A 115 24.57 -17.61 30.42
CA LYS A 115 23.38 -17.23 29.64
C LYS A 115 22.21 -18.14 29.98
N ARG A 116 21.01 -17.54 30.04
CA ARG A 116 19.77 -18.31 30.18
C ARG A 116 19.26 -18.66 28.78
N LEU A 117 19.16 -19.97 28.53
CA LEU A 117 18.64 -20.51 27.27
C LEU A 117 17.23 -21.05 27.46
N LYS A 118 16.43 -20.91 26.42
CA LYS A 118 15.09 -21.46 26.31
C LYS A 118 14.95 -22.14 24.96
N THR A 119 14.44 -23.36 24.95
CA THR A 119 14.12 -24.07 23.71
C THR A 119 12.63 -24.02 23.44
N GLU A 120 12.25 -23.71 22.22
CA GLU A 120 10.87 -23.83 21.75
C GLU A 120 10.84 -24.82 20.58
N VAL A 121 9.96 -25.82 20.68
CA VAL A 121 9.76 -26.83 19.63
C VAL A 121 8.35 -26.66 19.08
N ASN A 122 8.26 -26.39 17.79
CA ASN A 122 7.00 -26.30 17.07
C ASN A 122 6.72 -27.63 16.34
N ILE A 123 5.57 -28.21 16.61
CA ILE A 123 5.09 -29.43 15.97
C ILE A 123 4.02 -29.04 14.96
N TYR A 124 4.17 -29.46 13.71
CA TYR A 124 3.27 -29.16 12.62
C TYR A 124 2.54 -30.41 12.17
N LYS A 125 1.25 -30.25 11.88
CA LYS A 125 0.41 -31.26 11.24
C LYS A 125 0.35 -30.99 9.73
N GLN A 126 0.50 -32.00 8.93
CA GLN A 126 0.26 -31.91 7.49
C GLN A 126 -1.25 -31.78 7.22
N VAL A 127 -1.63 -30.83 6.35
CA VAL A 127 -3.01 -30.51 5.98
C VAL A 127 -3.07 -30.25 4.47
N GLU A 128 -4.30 -30.18 3.91
CA GLU A 128 -4.49 -29.72 2.54
C GLU A 128 -3.92 -28.30 2.35
N PRO A 129 -3.38 -27.97 1.15
CA PRO A 129 -2.80 -26.67 0.88
C PRO A 129 -3.77 -25.51 1.15
N TYR A 130 -3.39 -24.56 1.96
CA TYR A 130 -4.16 -23.35 2.25
C TYR A 130 -3.31 -22.08 2.09
N LEU A 131 -3.99 -20.95 1.85
CA LEU A 131 -3.33 -19.65 1.69
C LEU A 131 -2.85 -19.15 3.06
N ILE A 132 -1.59 -18.72 3.13
CA ILE A 132 -1.02 -18.09 4.32
C ILE A 132 -0.66 -16.63 4.04
N ASP A 133 -0.44 -15.85 5.09
CA ASP A 133 -0.09 -14.45 4.96
C ASP A 133 1.19 -14.25 4.15
N MET A 134 1.17 -13.22 3.34
CA MET A 134 2.28 -12.80 2.50
C MET A 134 2.50 -11.30 2.69
N ASP A 135 3.66 -10.93 3.18
CA ASP A 135 4.02 -9.53 3.39
C ASP A 135 4.25 -8.80 2.06
N PHE A 136 4.16 -7.47 2.11
CA PHE A 136 4.22 -6.65 0.90
C PHE A 136 5.59 -6.70 0.19
N ASP A 137 6.71 -6.90 0.91
CA ASP A 137 8.03 -7.08 0.27
C ASP A 137 8.07 -8.35 -0.56
N SER A 138 7.54 -9.45 -0.01
CA SER A 138 7.40 -10.72 -0.72
C SER A 138 6.50 -10.59 -1.96
N MET A 139 5.41 -9.80 -1.87
CA MET A 139 4.55 -9.52 -3.03
C MET A 139 5.32 -8.74 -4.11
N ILE A 140 6.00 -7.65 -3.73
CA ILE A 140 6.79 -6.84 -4.67
C ILE A 140 7.84 -7.70 -5.36
N LYS A 141 8.62 -8.47 -4.58
CA LYS A 141 9.65 -9.35 -5.12
C LYS A 141 9.06 -10.36 -6.11
N LYS A 142 7.96 -10.99 -5.77
CA LYS A 142 7.34 -12.02 -6.62
C LYS A 142 6.74 -11.46 -7.90
N ILE A 143 6.13 -10.27 -7.85
CA ILE A 143 5.65 -9.54 -9.04
C ILE A 143 6.82 -9.22 -9.98
N GLU A 144 7.92 -8.70 -9.43
CA GLU A 144 9.15 -8.34 -10.12
C GLU A 144 9.83 -9.56 -10.75
N ASP A 145 10.14 -10.60 -9.96
CA ASP A 145 10.84 -11.82 -10.38
C ASP A 145 10.07 -12.58 -11.48
N LYS A 146 8.75 -12.49 -11.49
CA LYS A 146 7.89 -13.16 -12.48
C LYS A 146 7.51 -12.27 -13.65
N GLY A 147 7.92 -11.02 -13.68
CA GLY A 147 7.59 -10.08 -14.75
C GLY A 147 6.08 -9.95 -14.98
N LEU A 148 5.28 -9.89 -13.89
CA LEU A 148 3.82 -9.93 -14.00
C LEU A 148 3.20 -8.61 -14.46
N LEU A 149 3.95 -7.53 -14.41
CA LEU A 149 3.53 -6.18 -14.81
C LEU A 149 4.57 -5.56 -15.75
N SER A 150 4.11 -4.79 -16.70
CA SER A 150 4.94 -4.04 -17.65
C SER A 150 5.55 -2.79 -16.99
N LEU A 151 6.38 -3.00 -15.95
CA LEU A 151 7.01 -1.96 -15.14
C LEU A 151 8.53 -2.02 -15.22
N GLU A 152 9.16 -0.83 -15.22
CA GLU A 152 10.62 -0.71 -15.10
C GLU A 152 11.09 -1.20 -13.72
N HIS A 153 12.23 -1.87 -13.67
CA HIS A 153 12.85 -2.37 -12.44
C HIS A 153 13.02 -1.28 -11.36
N SER A 154 13.36 -0.05 -11.77
CA SER A 154 13.52 1.10 -10.90
C SER A 154 12.29 1.43 -10.04
N ILE A 155 11.08 1.09 -10.51
CA ILE A 155 9.82 1.34 -9.81
C ILE A 155 9.72 0.48 -8.55
N TYR A 156 10.10 -0.80 -8.65
CA TYR A 156 10.06 -1.73 -7.51
C TYR A 156 11.02 -1.30 -6.37
N ALA A 157 12.23 -0.83 -6.71
CA ALA A 157 13.18 -0.32 -5.73
C ALA A 157 12.63 0.92 -4.98
N LYS A 158 12.00 1.85 -5.73
CA LYS A 158 11.35 3.05 -5.17
C LYS A 158 10.16 2.69 -4.29
N LEU A 159 9.34 1.73 -4.72
CA LEU A 159 8.19 1.25 -3.97
C LEU A 159 8.61 0.62 -2.63
N LYS A 160 9.69 -0.18 -2.61
CA LYS A 160 10.27 -0.73 -1.38
C LYS A 160 10.72 0.37 -0.40
N LYS A 161 11.23 1.49 -0.90
CA LYS A 161 11.58 2.65 -0.06
C LYS A 161 10.33 3.28 0.57
N LEU A 162 9.31 3.58 -0.22
CA LEU A 162 8.07 4.22 0.24
C LEU A 162 7.25 3.33 1.19
N LYS A 163 7.29 2.00 1.00
CA LYS A 163 6.65 1.05 1.92
C LYS A 163 7.10 1.24 3.36
N LYS A 164 8.37 1.61 3.60
CA LYS A 164 8.86 1.87 4.96
C LYS A 164 8.09 3.00 5.64
N LEU A 165 7.65 4.00 4.86
CA LEU A 165 6.81 5.10 5.36
C LEU A 165 5.40 4.62 5.72
N ARG A 166 4.81 3.68 4.96
CA ARG A 166 3.50 3.10 5.28
C ARG A 166 3.49 2.41 6.63
N ASN A 167 4.57 1.74 7.01
CA ASN A 167 4.66 1.06 8.30
C ASN A 167 4.63 2.03 9.50
N ARG A 168 4.80 3.34 9.27
CA ARG A 168 4.64 4.41 10.28
C ARG A 168 3.18 4.79 10.56
N VAL A 169 2.22 4.03 10.04
CA VAL A 169 0.81 4.15 10.48
C VAL A 169 0.67 3.93 11.99
N HIS A 170 1.56 3.13 12.58
CA HIS A 170 1.62 2.89 14.01
C HIS A 170 2.37 4.01 14.71
N LEU A 171 1.70 4.81 15.49
CA LEU A 171 2.24 6.01 16.18
C LEU A 171 3.35 5.69 17.20
N GLN A 172 3.51 4.43 17.56
CA GLN A 172 4.49 3.96 18.56
C GLN A 172 5.91 3.73 18.01
N VAL A 173 6.12 3.90 16.71
CA VAL A 173 7.44 3.65 16.10
C VAL A 173 8.32 4.88 16.27
N CYS A 174 9.11 4.92 17.33
CA CYS A 174 10.14 5.94 17.56
C CYS A 174 11.52 5.26 17.59
N LYS A 175 12.43 5.70 16.72
CA LYS A 175 13.82 5.21 16.63
C LYS A 175 14.85 6.27 17.07
N GLY A 176 14.44 7.22 17.88
CA GLY A 176 15.26 8.30 18.40
C GLY A 176 14.46 9.60 18.53
N ASP A 177 15.10 10.63 19.12
CA ASP A 177 14.44 11.88 19.51
C ASP A 177 13.85 12.69 18.34
N TYR A 178 14.36 12.51 17.13
CA TYR A 178 13.91 13.19 15.91
C TYR A 178 13.04 12.33 15.01
N ASP A 179 12.70 11.09 15.44
CA ASP A 179 11.92 10.16 14.65
C ASP A 179 10.42 10.35 14.83
N HIS A 180 9.91 11.46 14.35
CA HIS A 180 8.48 11.76 14.34
C HIS A 180 7.97 12.04 12.91
N ASP A 181 6.65 11.99 12.72
CA ASP A 181 6.01 12.05 11.41
C ASP A 181 6.38 13.30 10.62
N TYR A 182 6.49 14.44 11.28
CA TYR A 182 6.85 15.71 10.64
C TYR A 182 8.20 15.66 9.90
N ASN A 183 9.17 14.92 10.41
CA ASN A 183 10.49 14.76 9.79
C ASN A 183 10.52 13.65 8.73
N ASN A 184 9.54 12.75 8.73
CA ASN A 184 9.56 11.56 7.90
C ASN A 184 8.71 11.63 6.65
N PHE A 185 7.78 12.59 6.57
CA PHE A 185 6.91 12.77 5.40
C PHE A 185 7.11 14.16 4.81
N ASN A 186 7.42 14.22 3.53
CA ASN A 186 7.71 15.46 2.81
C ASN A 186 7.06 15.49 1.42
N SER A 187 7.16 16.63 0.75
CA SER A 187 6.61 16.86 -0.59
C SER A 187 7.25 15.96 -1.66
N ASP A 188 8.52 15.60 -1.49
CA ASP A 188 9.23 14.77 -2.46
C ASP A 188 8.71 13.33 -2.42
N ASP A 189 8.56 12.75 -1.22
CA ASP A 189 7.99 11.42 -1.05
C ASP A 189 6.53 11.37 -1.53
N TYR A 190 5.75 12.43 -1.30
CA TYR A 190 4.40 12.58 -1.86
C TYR A 190 4.41 12.59 -3.39
N SER A 191 5.27 13.42 -3.99
CA SER A 191 5.39 13.53 -5.45
C SER A 191 5.91 12.22 -6.07
N TYR A 192 6.85 11.56 -5.41
CA TYR A 192 7.29 10.22 -5.80
C TYR A 192 6.17 9.20 -5.75
N MET A 193 5.36 9.22 -4.71
CA MET A 193 4.23 8.30 -4.57
C MET A 193 3.21 8.48 -5.69
N LYS A 194 2.87 9.73 -6.05
CA LYS A 194 2.00 10.03 -7.19
C LYS A 194 2.53 9.39 -8.49
N LYS A 195 3.81 9.64 -8.80
CA LYS A 195 4.46 9.11 -10.01
C LYS A 195 4.48 7.57 -10.05
N ILE A 196 4.74 6.92 -8.91
CA ILE A 196 4.74 5.45 -8.83
C ILE A 196 3.33 4.91 -9.00
N LEU A 197 2.35 5.51 -8.32
CA LEU A 197 0.95 5.10 -8.43
C LEU A 197 0.45 5.27 -9.87
N TYR A 198 0.75 6.40 -10.52
CA TYR A 198 0.43 6.64 -11.92
C TYR A 198 0.99 5.53 -12.81
N LYS A 199 2.29 5.26 -12.72
CA LYS A 199 2.95 4.22 -13.53
C LYS A 199 2.35 2.83 -13.33
N ILE A 200 1.99 2.48 -12.09
CA ILE A 200 1.35 1.20 -11.80
C ILE A 200 -0.08 1.16 -12.35
N LEU A 201 -0.86 2.20 -12.11
CA LEU A 201 -2.26 2.23 -12.55
C LEU A 201 -2.43 2.33 -14.06
N THR A 202 -1.45 2.90 -14.77
CA THR A 202 -1.45 2.99 -16.25
C THR A 202 -0.84 1.77 -16.94
N CYS A 203 -0.38 0.77 -16.18
CA CYS A 203 0.04 -0.50 -16.76
C CYS A 203 -1.10 -1.13 -17.57
N PRO A 204 -0.82 -1.71 -18.76
CA PRO A 204 -1.83 -2.39 -19.58
C PRO A 204 -2.58 -3.49 -18.85
N GLU A 205 -1.98 -4.06 -17.80
CA GLU A 205 -2.56 -5.10 -16.97
C GLU A 205 -3.68 -4.58 -16.05
N PHE A 206 -3.67 -3.28 -15.69
CA PHE A 206 -4.64 -2.68 -14.77
C PHE A 206 -5.54 -1.63 -15.40
N CYS A 207 -5.23 -1.15 -16.61
CA CYS A 207 -5.84 0.04 -17.16
C CYS A 207 -6.49 -0.21 -18.53
N ASN A 208 -7.73 0.33 -18.73
CA ASN A 208 -8.36 0.45 -20.04
C ASN A 208 -8.07 1.81 -20.67
N ASN A 209 -8.13 2.90 -19.87
CA ASN A 209 -7.85 4.27 -20.31
C ASN A 209 -7.01 4.98 -19.25
N ALA A 210 -5.78 5.38 -19.60
CA ALA A 210 -4.84 6.04 -18.71
C ALA A 210 -5.27 7.46 -18.31
N GLU A 211 -6.03 8.17 -19.15
CA GLU A 211 -6.43 9.57 -18.92
C GLU A 211 -7.16 9.81 -17.60
N ILE A 212 -7.88 8.80 -17.10
CA ILE A 212 -8.60 8.89 -15.83
C ILE A 212 -7.65 9.13 -14.63
N TYR A 213 -6.37 8.84 -14.81
CA TYR A 213 -5.33 8.97 -13.79
C TYR A 213 -4.43 10.20 -13.97
N ASN A 214 -4.71 11.09 -14.96
CA ASN A 214 -3.87 12.27 -15.25
C ASN A 214 -3.74 13.22 -14.05
N PHE A 215 -4.69 13.21 -13.11
CA PHE A 215 -4.57 13.99 -11.87
C PHE A 215 -3.35 13.59 -11.02
N LEU A 216 -2.79 12.40 -11.22
CA LEU A 216 -1.57 11.94 -10.53
C LEU A 216 -0.28 12.50 -11.14
N GLU A 217 -0.31 13.03 -12.39
CA GLU A 217 0.87 13.60 -13.04
C GLU A 217 1.12 15.05 -12.65
N ASN A 218 0.06 15.78 -12.26
CA ASN A 218 0.09 17.22 -11.91
C ASN A 218 0.46 17.44 -10.42
#